data_ddaba726b5947ca19302aa339cc516c2
#
_entry.id   ddaba726b5947ca19302aa339cc516c2
#
_cell.length_a   1.000
_cell.length_b   1.000
_cell.length_c   1.000
_cell.angle_alpha   90.00
_cell.angle_beta   90.00
_cell.angle_gamma   90.00
#
_symmetry.space_group_name_H-M   'P 1'
#
loop_
_entity.id
_entity.type
_entity.pdbx_description
1 polymer ?
#
loop_
_entity_poly.entity_id
_entity_poly.type
_entity_poly.pdbx_seq_one_letter_code
_entity_poly.pdbx_strand_id
1 'polypeptide(L)'
;IPLPELRRQDTKNRQNSIDDIDPFTRQKFEMLMQQHFSQGMDLYRRMLDEGIAKECARFVLPLAVPTKIYMTGSVRSWIHYIQLRSANGTQKEHMDIALQCRDVFVKELPICAEALEWT
;
A
#
# COMPACT_ATOMS: atom_id res chain seq x y z
N ILE A 1 0.36 13.22 -2.48
CA ILE A 1 0.81 11.81 -2.30
C ILE A 1 1.34 11.65 -0.88
N PRO A 2 0.78 10.75 -0.09
CA PRO A 2 1.29 10.49 1.25
C PRO A 2 2.69 9.87 1.19
N LEU A 3 3.55 10.26 2.15
CA LEU A 3 4.88 9.66 2.27
C LEU A 3 4.76 8.22 2.78
N PRO A 4 5.38 7.25 2.09
CA PRO A 4 5.45 5.89 2.61
C PRO A 4 6.37 5.82 3.83
N GLU A 5 6.10 4.87 4.71
CA GLU A 5 6.97 4.59 5.84
C GLU A 5 8.27 3.94 5.35
N LEU A 6 9.41 4.53 5.73
CA LEU A 6 10.72 4.00 5.35
C LEU A 6 11.18 2.96 6.38
N ARG A 7 11.56 1.79 5.90
CA ARG A 7 12.05 0.66 6.70
C ARG A 7 13.32 0.09 6.08
N ARG A 8 14.15 -0.55 6.89
CA ARG A 8 15.37 -1.20 6.43
C ARG A 8 15.04 -2.51 5.70
N GLN A 9 15.80 -2.83 4.66
CA GLN A 9 15.67 -4.09 3.94
C GLN A 9 16.02 -5.27 4.85
N ASP A 10 15.17 -6.30 4.85
CA ASP A 10 15.47 -7.58 5.49
C ASP A 10 16.56 -8.30 4.70
N THR A 11 17.55 -8.83 5.39
CA THR A 11 18.69 -9.54 4.79
C THR A 11 18.35 -10.95 4.32
N LYS A 12 17.26 -11.54 4.82
CA LYS A 12 16.86 -12.91 4.52
C LYS A 12 15.67 -13.00 3.59
N ASN A 13 14.73 -12.08 3.69
CA ASN A 13 13.51 -12.07 2.89
C ASN A 13 13.38 -10.75 2.13
N ARG A 14 13.46 -10.80 0.80
CA ARG A 14 13.37 -9.60 -0.06
C ARG A 14 12.02 -8.88 0.01
N GLN A 15 10.97 -9.58 0.38
CA GLN A 15 9.61 -9.03 0.49
C GLN A 15 9.35 -8.37 1.85
N ASN A 16 10.24 -8.57 2.81
CA ASN A 16 10.08 -8.09 4.17
C ASN A 16 10.96 -6.87 4.45
N SER A 17 10.59 -6.11 5.47
CA SER A 17 11.32 -4.93 5.93
C SER A 17 11.38 -4.90 7.44
N ILE A 18 12.35 -4.16 7.99
CA ILE A 18 12.60 -4.04 9.42
C ILE A 18 12.48 -2.56 9.81
N ASP A 19 11.67 -2.28 10.83
CA ASP A 19 11.42 -0.91 11.29
C ASP A 19 12.49 -0.47 12.30
N ASP A 20 13.73 -0.33 11.81
CA ASP A 20 14.86 0.13 12.60
C ASP A 20 15.77 1.11 11.86
N ILE A 21 15.19 1.81 10.87
CA ILE A 21 15.97 2.77 10.09
C ILE A 21 16.41 3.96 10.97
N ASP A 22 17.63 4.44 10.76
CA ASP A 22 18.15 5.60 11.45
C ASP A 22 17.27 6.84 11.22
N PRO A 23 16.84 7.56 12.27
CA PRO A 23 15.98 8.74 12.13
C PRO A 23 16.54 9.83 11.23
N PHE A 24 17.85 10.02 11.21
CA PHE A 24 18.51 11.01 10.37
C PHE A 24 18.42 10.62 8.88
N THR A 25 18.66 9.36 8.57
CA THR A 25 18.52 8.80 7.23
C THR A 25 17.06 8.86 6.77
N ARG A 26 16.12 8.52 7.64
CA ARG A 26 14.68 8.62 7.38
C ARG A 26 14.29 10.03 6.97
N GLN A 27 14.66 11.04 7.76
CA GLN A 27 14.31 12.44 7.50
C GLN A 27 14.89 12.93 6.18
N LYS A 28 16.13 12.57 5.87
CA LYS A 28 16.79 12.92 4.61
C LYS A 28 16.01 12.39 3.41
N PHE A 29 15.66 11.12 3.41
CA PHE A 29 14.97 10.50 2.27
C PHE A 29 13.50 10.86 2.20
N GLU A 30 12.83 11.12 3.31
CA GLU A 30 11.47 11.67 3.32
C GLU A 30 11.42 13.02 2.60
N MET A 31 12.39 13.89 2.86
CA MET A 31 12.49 15.18 2.18
C MET A 31 12.72 15.01 0.67
N LEU A 32 13.64 14.14 0.28
CA LEU A 32 13.94 13.89 -1.14
C LEU A 32 12.74 13.25 -1.87
N MET A 33 12.05 12.32 -1.22
CA MET A 33 10.83 11.71 -1.76
C MET A 33 9.73 12.74 -1.95
N GLN A 34 9.52 13.63 -0.98
CA GLN A 34 8.52 14.68 -1.07
C GLN A 34 8.77 15.60 -2.26
N GLN A 35 10.03 15.99 -2.50
CA GLN A 35 10.43 16.77 -3.67
C GLN A 35 10.15 16.02 -4.96
N HIS A 36 10.52 14.75 -5.03
CA HIS A 36 10.29 13.90 -6.20
C HIS A 36 8.80 13.74 -6.51
N PHE A 37 7.98 13.51 -5.50
CA PHE A 37 6.53 13.37 -5.66
C PHE A 37 5.89 14.65 -6.17
N SER A 38 6.29 15.80 -5.61
CA SER A 38 5.79 17.10 -6.08
C SER A 38 6.15 17.35 -7.54
N GLN A 39 7.38 17.08 -7.94
CA GLN A 39 7.84 17.24 -9.32
C GLN A 39 7.06 16.33 -10.29
N GLY A 40 6.86 15.07 -9.91
CA GLY A 40 6.10 14.12 -10.72
C GLY A 40 4.64 14.55 -10.91
N MET A 41 4.00 15.02 -9.85
CA MET A 41 2.62 15.49 -9.90
C MET A 41 2.49 16.78 -10.74
N ASP A 42 3.42 17.70 -10.62
CA ASP A 42 3.42 18.92 -11.41
C ASP A 42 3.64 18.62 -12.90
N LEU A 43 4.56 17.73 -13.23
CA LEU A 43 4.77 17.29 -14.60
C LEU A 43 3.51 16.64 -15.19
N TYR A 44 2.87 15.76 -14.43
CA TYR A 44 1.62 15.13 -14.83
C TYR A 44 0.54 16.15 -15.17
N ARG A 45 0.32 17.16 -14.30
CA ARG A 45 -0.66 18.20 -14.53
C ARG A 45 -0.34 19.02 -15.78
N ARG A 46 0.92 19.39 -15.97
CA ARG A 46 1.37 20.14 -17.15
C ARG A 46 1.14 19.36 -18.44
N MET A 47 1.39 18.06 -18.42
CA MET A 47 1.13 17.20 -19.59
C MET A 47 -0.37 17.17 -19.93
N LEU A 48 -1.25 17.07 -18.92
CA LEU A 48 -2.69 17.13 -19.14
C LEU A 48 -3.14 18.48 -19.68
N ASP A 49 -2.59 19.57 -19.16
CA ASP A 49 -2.92 20.94 -19.60
C ASP A 49 -2.53 21.17 -21.06
N GLU A 50 -1.47 20.51 -21.55
CA GLU A 50 -1.04 20.54 -22.95
C GLU A 50 -1.80 19.52 -23.82
N GLY A 51 -2.80 18.86 -23.30
CA GLY A 51 -3.65 17.94 -24.05
C GLY A 51 -3.11 16.54 -24.23
N ILE A 52 -2.07 16.16 -23.48
CA ILE A 52 -1.55 14.79 -23.52
C ILE A 52 -2.56 13.85 -22.85
N ALA A 53 -2.82 12.72 -23.48
CA ALA A 53 -3.77 11.72 -22.95
C ALA A 53 -3.36 11.21 -21.58
N LYS A 54 -4.33 10.98 -20.70
CA LYS A 54 -4.10 10.48 -19.33
C LYS A 54 -3.30 9.18 -19.32
N GLU A 55 -3.58 8.29 -20.27
CA GLU A 55 -2.87 7.00 -20.40
C GLU A 55 -1.37 7.17 -20.68
N CYS A 56 -0.97 8.29 -21.28
CA CYS A 56 0.43 8.63 -21.52
C CYS A 56 1.02 9.45 -20.37
N ALA A 57 0.28 10.44 -19.88
CA ALA A 57 0.75 11.30 -18.80
C ALA A 57 1.02 10.54 -17.50
N ARG A 58 0.25 9.50 -17.21
CA ARG A 58 0.40 8.70 -15.98
C ARG A 58 1.76 8.00 -15.82
N PHE A 59 2.54 7.88 -16.90
CA PHE A 59 3.86 7.26 -16.81
C PHE A 59 4.88 8.06 -15.99
N VAL A 60 4.62 9.35 -15.76
CA VAL A 60 5.48 10.18 -14.92
C VAL A 60 5.08 10.17 -13.45
N LEU A 61 3.98 9.52 -13.09
CA LEU A 61 3.52 9.46 -11.71
C LEU A 61 4.43 8.56 -10.86
N PRO A 62 4.76 8.99 -9.64
CA PRO A 62 5.47 8.12 -8.70
C PRO A 62 4.67 6.85 -8.40
N LEU A 63 5.38 5.75 -8.11
CA LEU A 63 4.74 4.49 -7.75
C LEU A 63 3.85 4.62 -6.51
N ALA A 64 4.17 5.56 -5.62
CA ALA A 64 3.43 5.81 -4.38
C ALA A 64 2.12 6.59 -4.59
N VAL A 65 1.74 6.93 -5.83
CA VAL A 65 0.48 7.65 -6.06
C VAL A 65 -0.71 6.81 -5.59
N PRO A 66 -1.62 7.38 -4.76
CA PRO A 66 -2.76 6.64 -4.27
C PRO A 66 -3.81 6.42 -5.34
N THR A 67 -4.55 5.34 -5.21
CA THR A 67 -5.70 5.02 -6.07
C THR A 67 -6.84 4.45 -5.23
N LYS A 68 -8.02 4.40 -5.83
CA LYS A 68 -9.18 3.72 -5.25
C LYS A 68 -9.64 2.63 -6.19
N ILE A 69 -9.88 1.45 -5.62
CA ILE A 69 -10.46 0.33 -6.36
C ILE A 69 -11.65 -0.22 -5.59
N TYR A 70 -12.65 -0.69 -6.33
CA TYR A 70 -13.78 -1.43 -5.78
C TYR A 70 -13.65 -2.87 -6.22
N MET A 71 -13.71 -3.78 -5.24
CA MET A 71 -13.55 -5.21 -5.51
C MET A 71 -14.73 -5.97 -4.92
N THR A 72 -15.27 -6.91 -5.71
CA THR A 72 -16.30 -7.83 -5.27
C THR A 72 -15.78 -9.26 -5.41
N GLY A 73 -16.04 -10.07 -4.41
CA GLY A 73 -15.64 -11.46 -4.41
C GLY A 73 -16.53 -12.29 -3.50
N SER A 74 -16.45 -13.61 -3.61
CA SER A 74 -17.12 -14.50 -2.68
C SER A 74 -16.51 -14.39 -1.27
N VAL A 75 -17.29 -14.79 -0.27
CA VAL A 75 -16.79 -14.91 1.12
C VAL A 75 -15.54 -15.78 1.17
N ARG A 76 -15.54 -16.89 0.45
CA ARG A 76 -14.40 -17.80 0.35
C ARG A 76 -13.15 -17.11 -0.19
N SER A 77 -13.29 -16.31 -1.23
CA SER A 77 -12.18 -15.55 -1.82
C SER A 77 -11.62 -14.52 -0.85
N TRP A 78 -12.47 -13.83 -0.11
CA TRP A 78 -12.05 -12.88 0.91
C TRP A 78 -11.34 -13.55 2.08
N ILE A 79 -11.80 -14.72 2.53
CA ILE A 79 -11.10 -15.52 3.56
C ILE A 79 -9.69 -15.84 3.08
N HIS A 80 -9.56 -16.37 1.86
CA HIS A 80 -8.25 -16.72 1.30
C HIS A 80 -7.33 -15.51 1.18
N TYR A 81 -7.84 -14.39 0.68
CA TYR A 81 -7.08 -13.14 0.58
C TYR A 81 -6.55 -12.68 1.95
N ILE A 82 -7.43 -12.60 2.94
CA ILE A 82 -7.08 -12.14 4.29
C ILE A 82 -6.03 -13.07 4.92
N GLN A 83 -6.21 -14.37 4.84
CA GLN A 83 -5.24 -15.34 5.36
C GLN A 83 -3.87 -15.19 4.69
N LEU A 84 -3.86 -15.06 3.37
CA LEU A 84 -2.63 -14.97 2.60
C LEU A 84 -1.87 -13.66 2.87
N ARG A 85 -2.58 -12.54 2.90
CA ARG A 85 -1.95 -11.22 2.94
C ARG A 85 -1.76 -10.64 4.35
N SER A 86 -2.37 -11.23 5.36
CA SER A 86 -2.08 -10.91 6.76
C SER A 86 -0.93 -11.73 7.35
N ALA A 87 -0.37 -12.65 6.59
CA ALA A 87 0.75 -13.49 7.01
C ALA A 87 2.09 -12.75 6.94
N ASN A 88 3.06 -13.21 7.71
CA ASN A 88 4.44 -12.71 7.68
C ASN A 88 5.04 -12.84 6.28
N GLY A 89 5.87 -11.86 5.90
CA GLY A 89 6.48 -11.81 4.57
C GLY A 89 5.69 -11.02 3.54
N THR A 90 4.48 -10.59 3.87
CA THR A 90 3.73 -9.63 3.08
C THR A 90 4.27 -8.23 3.33
N GLN A 91 4.33 -7.40 2.27
CA GLN A 91 4.67 -5.99 2.44
C GLN A 91 3.73 -5.33 3.46
N LYS A 92 4.28 -4.53 4.37
CA LYS A 92 3.52 -3.99 5.51
C LYS A 92 2.26 -3.24 5.09
N GLU A 93 2.35 -2.40 4.07
CA GLU A 93 1.19 -1.61 3.59
C GLU A 93 0.06 -2.52 3.10
N HIS A 94 0.39 -3.62 2.42
CA HIS A 94 -0.61 -4.60 1.99
C HIS A 94 -1.17 -5.40 3.18
N MET A 95 -0.31 -5.79 4.11
CA MET A 95 -0.74 -6.46 5.35
C MET A 95 -1.73 -5.59 6.13
N ASP A 96 -1.45 -4.30 6.27
CA ASP A 96 -2.32 -3.37 6.99
C ASP A 96 -3.71 -3.29 6.35
N ILE A 97 -3.78 -3.28 5.02
CA ILE A 97 -5.06 -3.32 4.28
C ILE A 97 -5.78 -4.65 4.53
N ALA A 98 -5.08 -5.78 4.46
CA ALA A 98 -5.67 -7.10 4.71
C ALA A 98 -6.22 -7.21 6.13
N LEU A 99 -5.53 -6.65 7.13
CA LEU A 99 -6.00 -6.63 8.51
C LEU A 99 -7.24 -5.73 8.68
N GLN A 100 -7.32 -4.61 8.00
CA GLN A 100 -8.52 -3.78 7.98
C GLN A 100 -9.70 -4.51 7.32
N CYS A 101 -9.46 -5.25 6.25
CA CYS A 101 -10.48 -6.12 5.64
C CYS A 101 -10.96 -7.19 6.61
N ARG A 102 -10.04 -7.77 7.39
CA ARG A 102 -10.36 -8.74 8.44
C ARG A 102 -11.27 -8.12 9.51
N ASP A 103 -10.99 -6.92 9.95
CA ASP A 103 -11.82 -6.22 10.95
C ASP A 103 -13.24 -6.04 10.45
N VAL A 104 -13.42 -5.63 9.20
CA VAL A 104 -14.74 -5.52 8.56
C VAL A 104 -15.42 -6.89 8.47
N PHE A 105 -14.68 -7.91 8.06
CA PHE A 105 -15.19 -9.29 7.95
C PHE A 105 -15.70 -9.82 9.30
N VAL A 106 -14.94 -9.64 10.37
CA VAL A 106 -15.31 -10.06 11.73
C VAL A 106 -16.60 -9.37 12.16
N LYS A 107 -16.75 -8.09 11.87
CA LYS A 107 -17.94 -7.30 12.21
C LYS A 107 -19.18 -7.76 11.45
N GLU A 108 -19.05 -7.99 10.15
CA GLU A 108 -20.20 -8.27 9.27
C GLU A 108 -20.56 -9.77 9.22
N LEU A 109 -19.60 -10.66 9.44
CA LEU A 109 -19.76 -12.11 9.39
C LEU A 109 -19.21 -12.78 10.66
N PRO A 110 -19.80 -12.46 11.84
CA PRO A 110 -19.23 -12.91 13.13
C PRO A 110 -19.19 -14.42 13.31
N ILE A 111 -20.16 -15.14 12.77
CA ILE A 111 -20.21 -16.62 12.88
C ILE A 111 -19.06 -17.24 12.06
N CYS A 112 -18.83 -16.75 10.86
CA CYS A 112 -17.69 -17.19 10.03
C CYS A 112 -16.36 -16.83 10.68
N ALA A 113 -16.25 -15.64 11.26
CA ALA A 113 -15.05 -15.19 11.95
C ALA A 113 -14.74 -16.06 13.16
N GLU A 114 -15.73 -16.45 13.94
CA GLU A 114 -15.58 -17.38 15.07
C GLU A 114 -15.06 -18.75 14.58
N ALA A 115 -15.65 -19.29 13.52
CA ALA A 115 -15.22 -20.55 12.92
C ALA A 115 -13.78 -20.51 12.41
N LEU A 116 -13.30 -19.34 12.00
CA LEU A 116 -11.93 -19.10 11.53
C LEU A 116 -10.96 -18.73 12.66
N GLU A 117 -11.43 -18.64 13.88
CA GLU A 117 -10.66 -18.21 15.06
C GLU A 117 -10.07 -16.78 14.91
N TRP A 118 -10.81 -15.89 14.26
CA TRP A 118 -10.41 -14.48 14.04
C TRP A 118 -10.92 -13.51 15.11
N THR A 119 -11.60 -14.02 16.11
CA THR A 119 -12.13 -13.22 17.23
C THR A 119 -11.22 -13.25 18.45
#